data_092110e2422433983ba44012db3b36eb
#
_entry.id   092110e2422433983ba44012db3b36eb
#
_cell.length_a   1.000
_cell.length_b   1.000
_cell.length_c   1.000
_cell.angle_alpha   90.00
_cell.angle_beta   90.00
_cell.angle_gamma   90.00
#
_symmetry.space_group_name_H-M   'P 1'
#
loop_
_entity.id
_entity.type
_entity.pdbx_description
1 polymer ?
#
loop_
_entity_poly.entity_id
_entity_poly.type
_entity_poly.pdbx_seq_one_letter_code
_entity_poly.pdbx_strand_id
1 'polypeptide(L)'
;MRLLRWCLILATIAAAWLLIKVYTEELVTNFDRAIVHVLANEGGYSNNPKDPGGETMWGITRATATAAGYSGEMKDLPLRIAKKIYRERYWRLEYERMPYVVAVQVFDAAVNSGPVAAIKWLQQAVGTRQDGVIGPLTMAAVGRRDPLQIVLRFCSARLKFLTSLPTWPSFGRGWVNRIVGNMLITDND
;
A
#
# COMPACT_ATOMS: atom_id res chain seq x y z
N MET A 1 41.87 15.70 -35.67
CA MET A 1 41.99 14.58 -34.68
C MET A 1 41.65 14.96 -33.24
N ARG A 2 41.96 16.12 -32.70
CA ARG A 2 41.61 16.53 -31.32
C ARG A 2 40.09 16.71 -31.09
N LEU A 3 39.36 17.33 -32.01
CA LEU A 3 37.90 17.53 -31.89
C LEU A 3 37.12 16.20 -31.83
N LEU A 4 37.49 15.20 -32.61
CA LEU A 4 36.83 13.91 -32.63
C LEU A 4 36.99 13.15 -31.29
N ARG A 5 38.14 13.30 -30.63
CA ARG A 5 38.39 12.74 -29.31
C ARG A 5 37.52 13.37 -28.22
N TRP A 6 37.32 14.69 -28.27
CA TRP A 6 36.45 15.38 -27.32
C TRP A 6 34.98 15.03 -27.51
N CYS A 7 34.49 14.86 -28.75
CA CYS A 7 33.14 14.41 -29.05
C CYS A 7 32.87 12.99 -28.52
N LEU A 8 33.84 12.08 -28.63
CA LEU A 8 33.73 10.71 -28.08
C LEU A 8 33.70 10.72 -26.57
N ILE A 9 34.53 11.53 -25.90
CA ILE A 9 34.54 11.63 -24.42
C ILE A 9 33.23 12.22 -23.92
N LEU A 10 32.69 13.24 -24.53
CA LEU A 10 31.40 13.84 -24.16
C LEU A 10 30.23 12.85 -24.37
N ALA A 11 30.27 12.08 -25.45
CA ALA A 11 29.25 11.04 -25.71
C ALA A 11 29.30 9.90 -24.69
N THR A 12 30.49 9.47 -24.26
CA THR A 12 30.64 8.44 -23.21
C THR A 12 30.21 8.96 -21.83
N ILE A 13 30.51 10.22 -21.50
CA ILE A 13 30.06 10.86 -20.27
C ILE A 13 28.51 10.99 -20.25
N ALA A 14 27.92 11.42 -21.36
CA ALA A 14 26.46 11.53 -21.50
C ALA A 14 25.77 10.16 -21.39
N ALA A 15 26.34 9.13 -22.04
CA ALA A 15 25.84 7.74 -21.92
C ALA A 15 25.98 7.19 -20.49
N ALA A 16 27.12 7.45 -19.83
CA ALA A 16 27.31 7.07 -18.43
C ALA A 16 26.35 7.82 -17.50
N TRP A 17 26.09 9.10 -17.73
CA TRP A 17 25.10 9.90 -17.00
C TRP A 17 23.67 9.37 -17.20
N LEU A 18 23.33 8.99 -18.43
CA LEU A 18 22.04 8.39 -18.75
C LEU A 18 21.86 7.03 -18.08
N LEU A 19 22.91 6.20 -18.10
CA LEU A 19 22.93 4.91 -17.39
C LEU A 19 22.86 5.10 -15.86
N ILE A 20 23.59 6.05 -15.30
CA ILE A 20 23.54 6.40 -13.88
C ILE A 20 22.12 6.90 -13.54
N LYS A 21 21.51 7.75 -14.36
CA LYS A 21 20.16 8.26 -14.15
C LYS A 21 19.11 7.14 -14.21
N VAL A 22 19.27 6.19 -15.12
CA VAL A 22 18.41 4.99 -15.20
C VAL A 22 18.63 4.04 -14.01
N TYR A 23 19.86 3.96 -13.47
CA TYR A 23 20.19 3.14 -12.31
C TYR A 23 19.88 3.82 -10.96
N THR A 24 19.80 5.16 -10.90
CA THR A 24 19.52 5.92 -9.68
C THR A 24 18.08 6.43 -9.59
N GLU A 25 17.28 6.34 -10.63
CA GLU A 25 15.84 6.30 -10.48
C GLU A 25 15.53 4.95 -9.81
N GLU A 26 15.59 4.90 -8.46
CA GLU A 26 14.93 3.84 -7.71
C GLU A 26 13.53 3.72 -8.31
N LEU A 27 13.26 2.59 -8.95
CA LEU A 27 11.94 2.31 -9.52
C LEU A 27 10.94 2.46 -8.37
N VAL A 28 10.17 3.55 -8.40
CA VAL A 28 9.13 3.80 -7.40
C VAL A 28 8.19 2.60 -7.46
N THR A 29 8.20 1.81 -6.39
CA THR A 29 7.41 0.58 -6.33
C THR A 29 5.94 0.89 -6.06
N ASN A 30 5.06 -0.05 -6.34
CA ASN A 30 3.64 0.06 -5.95
C ASN A 30 3.51 0.30 -4.44
N PHE A 31 4.40 -0.29 -3.63
CA PHE A 31 4.41 -0.02 -2.19
C PHE A 31 4.72 1.44 -1.87
N ASP A 32 5.74 2.03 -2.49
CA ASP A 32 6.18 3.40 -2.19
C ASP A 32 5.09 4.43 -2.52
N ARG A 33 4.30 4.16 -3.56
CA ARG A 33 3.12 4.95 -3.93
C ARG A 33 1.96 4.71 -2.96
N ALA A 34 1.60 3.46 -2.72
CA ALA A 34 0.45 3.08 -1.91
C ALA A 34 0.58 3.48 -0.44
N ILE A 35 1.79 3.44 0.14
CA ILE A 35 2.02 3.77 1.55
C ILE A 35 1.71 5.24 1.86
N VAL A 36 1.85 6.14 0.89
CA VAL A 36 1.51 7.56 1.05
C VAL A 36 0.01 7.72 1.33
N HIS A 37 -0.84 7.03 0.57
CA HIS A 37 -2.30 7.07 0.75
C HIS A 37 -2.73 6.42 2.07
N VAL A 38 -2.10 5.32 2.45
CA VAL A 38 -2.39 4.65 3.73
C VAL A 38 -2.04 5.54 4.90
N LEU A 39 -0.84 6.12 4.93
CA LEU A 39 -0.39 6.99 6.01
C LEU A 39 -1.22 8.28 6.13
N ALA A 40 -1.73 8.81 5.02
CA ALA A 40 -2.64 9.96 5.05
C ALA A 40 -3.94 9.66 5.81
N ASN A 41 -4.38 8.40 5.83
CA ASN A 41 -5.57 7.94 6.55
C ASN A 41 -5.31 7.57 8.02
N GLU A 42 -4.05 7.28 8.42
CA GLU A 42 -3.75 6.75 9.76
C GLU A 42 -3.47 7.84 10.82
N GLY A 43 -3.30 9.09 10.39
CA GLY A 43 -3.08 10.22 11.31
C GLY A 43 -1.69 10.28 11.93
N GLY A 44 -1.48 11.34 12.75
CA GLY A 44 -0.24 11.60 13.46
C GLY A 44 -0.15 10.90 14.83
N TYR A 45 0.60 11.54 15.72
CA TYR A 45 0.74 11.08 17.11
C TYR A 45 -0.59 11.19 17.88
N SER A 46 -0.94 10.13 18.60
CA SER A 46 -2.05 10.08 19.54
C SER A 46 -1.65 9.38 20.82
N ASN A 47 -2.10 9.91 21.95
CA ASN A 47 -1.95 9.30 23.27
C ASN A 47 -3.24 9.53 24.05
N ASN A 48 -4.29 8.77 23.71
CA ASN A 48 -5.57 8.87 24.39
C ASN A 48 -5.63 7.84 25.53
N PRO A 49 -5.73 8.26 26.81
CA PRO A 49 -5.79 7.34 27.95
C PRO A 49 -6.99 6.37 27.92
N LYS A 50 -8.02 6.68 27.12
CA LYS A 50 -9.20 5.83 26.93
C LYS A 50 -9.03 4.80 25.82
N ASP A 51 -7.94 4.88 25.06
CA ASP A 51 -7.64 3.93 23.98
C ASP A 51 -6.85 2.73 24.53
N PRO A 52 -7.40 1.52 24.50
CA PRO A 52 -6.68 0.31 24.95
C PRO A 52 -5.39 0.04 24.15
N GLY A 53 -5.29 0.58 22.93
CA GLY A 53 -4.08 0.50 22.09
C GLY A 53 -2.93 1.36 22.59
N GLY A 54 -3.23 2.32 23.49
CA GLY A 54 -2.26 3.25 24.06
C GLY A 54 -1.70 4.23 23.03
N GLU A 55 -0.46 4.58 23.23
CA GLU A 55 0.26 5.57 22.42
C GLU A 55 0.50 5.07 21.00
N THR A 56 0.17 5.88 19.99
CA THR A 56 0.32 5.55 18.59
C THR A 56 1.01 6.68 17.80
N MET A 57 1.71 6.31 16.74
CA MET A 57 2.22 7.22 15.71
C MET A 57 2.11 6.54 14.35
N TRP A 58 1.60 7.25 13.35
CA TRP A 58 1.35 6.69 12.02
C TRP A 58 0.46 5.42 12.06
N GLY A 59 -0.53 5.35 12.96
CA GLY A 59 -1.35 4.16 13.17
C GLY A 59 -0.64 2.96 13.82
N ILE A 60 0.62 3.11 14.20
CA ILE A 60 1.43 2.05 14.83
C ILE A 60 1.41 2.25 16.34
N THR A 61 1.02 1.22 17.08
CA THR A 61 1.06 1.22 18.54
C THR A 61 2.49 1.08 19.07
N ARG A 62 2.73 1.52 20.31
CA ARG A 62 4.03 1.32 20.98
C ARG A 62 4.44 -0.15 20.99
N ALA A 63 3.53 -1.06 21.30
CA ALA A 63 3.82 -2.50 21.31
C ALA A 63 4.31 -3.00 19.94
N THR A 64 3.68 -2.52 18.87
CA THR A 64 4.08 -2.85 17.50
C THR A 64 5.45 -2.28 17.13
N ALA A 65 5.72 -1.02 17.51
CA ALA A 65 7.01 -0.37 17.27
C ALA A 65 8.14 -1.08 18.03
N THR A 66 7.91 -1.42 19.30
CA THR A 66 8.87 -2.18 20.14
C THR A 66 9.17 -3.56 19.56
N ALA A 67 8.15 -4.28 19.12
CA ALA A 67 8.32 -5.58 18.46
C ALA A 67 9.14 -5.49 17.15
N ALA A 68 9.13 -4.33 16.50
CA ALA A 68 9.96 -4.03 15.32
C ALA A 68 11.35 -3.47 15.68
N GLY A 69 11.73 -3.46 16.97
CA GLY A 69 13.05 -3.03 17.47
C GLY A 69 13.17 -1.52 17.73
N TYR A 70 12.05 -0.78 17.78
CA TYR A 70 12.08 0.64 18.12
C TYR A 70 11.91 0.85 19.62
N SER A 71 12.85 1.58 20.26
CA SER A 71 12.86 1.88 21.70
C SER A 71 12.78 3.38 22.04
N GLY A 72 12.63 4.24 21.03
CA GLY A 72 12.52 5.69 21.22
C GLY A 72 11.12 6.18 21.62
N GLU A 73 10.98 7.49 21.76
CA GLU A 73 9.67 8.12 21.99
C GLU A 73 8.74 7.96 20.78
N MET A 74 7.47 7.60 21.02
CA MET A 74 6.54 7.32 19.92
C MET A 74 6.26 8.53 19.04
N LYS A 75 6.23 9.74 19.61
CA LYS A 75 6.07 10.99 18.84
C LYS A 75 7.19 11.20 17.81
N ASP A 76 8.36 10.60 18.06
CA ASP A 76 9.57 10.72 17.22
C ASP A 76 9.78 9.45 16.37
N LEU A 77 8.79 8.55 16.27
CA LEU A 77 8.90 7.33 15.46
C LEU A 77 9.23 7.68 14.01
N PRO A 78 10.42 7.31 13.51
CA PRO A 78 10.83 7.66 12.16
C PRO A 78 9.93 7.02 11.11
N LEU A 79 9.55 7.80 10.10
CA LEU A 79 8.69 7.33 9.00
C LEU A 79 9.26 6.08 8.30
N ARG A 80 10.59 5.95 8.18
CA ARG A 80 11.24 4.76 7.61
C ARG A 80 10.93 3.48 8.40
N ILE A 81 10.82 3.58 9.74
CA ILE A 81 10.44 2.43 10.59
C ILE A 81 8.95 2.11 10.40
N ALA A 82 8.10 3.13 10.37
CA ALA A 82 6.69 2.94 10.06
C ALA A 82 6.51 2.23 8.71
N LYS A 83 7.12 2.73 7.64
CA LYS A 83 7.08 2.10 6.31
C LYS A 83 7.56 0.65 6.34
N LYS A 84 8.65 0.35 7.05
CA LYS A 84 9.15 -1.03 7.22
C LYS A 84 8.09 -1.93 7.86
N ILE A 85 7.46 -1.49 8.95
CA ILE A 85 6.41 -2.23 9.66
C ILE A 85 5.22 -2.51 8.74
N TYR A 86 4.76 -1.51 7.97
CA TYR A 86 3.67 -1.66 7.02
C TYR A 86 4.02 -2.65 5.91
N ARG A 87 5.24 -2.59 5.38
CA ARG A 87 5.72 -3.52 4.35
C ARG A 87 5.74 -4.96 4.87
N GLU A 88 6.29 -5.20 6.04
CA GLU A 88 6.42 -6.55 6.61
C GLU A 88 5.09 -7.17 7.03
N ARG A 89 4.15 -6.36 7.54
CA ARG A 89 2.89 -6.88 8.09
C ARG A 89 1.76 -6.99 7.07
N TYR A 90 1.68 -6.06 6.13
CA TYR A 90 0.48 -5.89 5.30
C TYR A 90 0.75 -5.96 3.80
N TRP A 91 2.00 -5.70 3.36
CA TRP A 91 2.35 -5.76 1.95
C TRP A 91 2.69 -7.18 1.52
N ARG A 92 2.31 -7.55 0.28
CA ARG A 92 2.68 -8.82 -0.35
C ARG A 92 3.45 -8.55 -1.64
N LEU A 93 4.43 -9.41 -1.96
CA LEU A 93 5.23 -9.25 -3.19
C LEU A 93 4.37 -9.31 -4.46
N GLU A 94 3.26 -10.05 -4.41
CA GLU A 94 2.30 -10.15 -5.50
C GLU A 94 1.67 -8.79 -5.85
N TYR A 95 1.54 -7.87 -4.87
CA TYR A 95 0.96 -6.53 -5.08
C TYR A 95 1.82 -5.68 -6.03
N GLU A 96 3.15 -5.88 -6.08
CA GLU A 96 4.03 -5.22 -7.05
C GLU A 96 3.74 -5.64 -8.50
N ARG A 97 3.10 -6.77 -8.70
CA ARG A 97 2.77 -7.34 -10.01
C ARG A 97 1.32 -7.12 -10.42
N MET A 98 0.54 -6.44 -9.60
CA MET A 98 -0.84 -6.04 -9.89
C MET A 98 -0.87 -4.64 -10.52
N PRO A 99 -1.92 -4.28 -11.28
CA PRO A 99 -2.20 -2.87 -11.58
C PRO A 99 -2.24 -2.06 -10.28
N TYR A 100 -1.62 -0.89 -10.28
CA TYR A 100 -1.45 -0.09 -9.07
C TYR A 100 -2.78 0.21 -8.36
N VAL A 101 -3.80 0.60 -9.13
CA VAL A 101 -5.14 0.87 -8.60
C VAL A 101 -5.76 -0.32 -7.86
N VAL A 102 -5.41 -1.56 -8.21
CA VAL A 102 -5.85 -2.76 -7.50
C VAL A 102 -4.99 -2.99 -6.26
N ALA A 103 -3.66 -2.88 -6.39
CA ALA A 103 -2.72 -3.10 -5.31
C ALA A 103 -2.99 -2.18 -4.11
N VAL A 104 -3.21 -0.88 -4.34
CA VAL A 104 -3.50 0.10 -3.28
C VAL A 104 -4.80 -0.21 -2.54
N GLN A 105 -5.86 -0.68 -3.23
CA GLN A 105 -7.11 -1.07 -2.59
C GLN A 105 -6.93 -2.27 -1.66
N VAL A 106 -6.19 -3.29 -2.12
CA VAL A 106 -5.95 -4.51 -1.34
C VAL A 106 -5.06 -4.19 -0.14
N PHE A 107 -4.04 -3.37 -0.31
CA PHE A 107 -3.14 -2.95 0.76
C PHE A 107 -3.87 -2.12 1.83
N ASP A 108 -4.62 -1.10 1.44
CA ASP A 108 -5.43 -0.30 2.37
C ASP A 108 -6.42 -1.17 3.16
N ALA A 109 -7.07 -2.10 2.48
CA ALA A 109 -7.98 -3.03 3.13
C ALA A 109 -7.25 -4.00 4.08
N ALA A 110 -6.03 -4.43 3.73
CA ALA A 110 -5.20 -5.28 4.59
C ALA A 110 -4.81 -4.55 5.88
N VAL A 111 -4.50 -3.27 5.81
CA VAL A 111 -4.21 -2.43 6.98
C VAL A 111 -5.45 -2.27 7.87
N ASN A 112 -6.60 -1.96 7.28
CA ASN A 112 -7.85 -1.67 8.01
C ASN A 112 -8.56 -2.91 8.55
N SER A 113 -8.54 -4.04 7.82
CA SER A 113 -9.38 -5.21 8.12
C SER A 113 -8.59 -6.54 8.17
N GLY A 114 -7.28 -6.47 8.03
CA GLY A 114 -6.37 -7.61 8.02
C GLY A 114 -6.14 -8.21 6.63
N PRO A 115 -4.93 -8.77 6.39
CA PRO A 115 -4.53 -9.28 5.08
C PRO A 115 -5.44 -10.39 4.53
N VAL A 116 -5.89 -11.31 5.38
CA VAL A 116 -6.73 -12.44 4.95
C VAL A 116 -8.08 -11.97 4.41
N ALA A 117 -8.72 -11.00 5.10
CA ALA A 117 -9.99 -10.44 4.64
C ALA A 117 -9.82 -9.71 3.30
N ALA A 118 -8.80 -8.87 3.19
CA ALA A 118 -8.49 -8.14 1.95
C ALA A 118 -8.26 -9.09 0.76
N ILE A 119 -7.49 -10.16 0.96
CA ILE A 119 -7.23 -11.14 -0.09
C ILE A 119 -8.52 -11.88 -0.50
N LYS A 120 -9.37 -12.25 0.45
CA LYS A 120 -10.66 -12.88 0.14
C LYS A 120 -11.58 -11.96 -0.68
N TRP A 121 -11.60 -10.67 -0.40
CA TRP A 121 -12.36 -9.70 -1.21
C TRP A 121 -11.78 -9.54 -2.61
N LEU A 122 -10.45 -9.55 -2.76
CA LEU A 122 -9.82 -9.59 -4.08
C LEU A 122 -10.23 -10.87 -4.84
N GLN A 123 -10.16 -12.02 -4.20
CA GLN A 123 -10.54 -13.30 -4.80
C GLN A 123 -12.01 -13.32 -5.22
N GLN A 124 -12.90 -12.76 -4.40
CA GLN A 124 -14.31 -12.56 -4.75
C GLN A 124 -14.46 -11.64 -5.96
N ALA A 125 -13.72 -10.53 -6.00
CA ALA A 125 -13.79 -9.57 -7.10
C ALA A 125 -13.36 -10.17 -8.44
N VAL A 126 -12.34 -11.04 -8.44
CA VAL A 126 -11.84 -11.71 -9.64
C VAL A 126 -12.46 -13.08 -9.91
N GLY A 127 -13.36 -13.56 -9.03
CA GLY A 127 -14.10 -14.82 -9.22
C GLY A 127 -13.25 -16.07 -9.02
N THR A 128 -12.34 -16.06 -8.05
CA THR A 128 -11.56 -17.24 -7.63
C THR A 128 -11.99 -17.74 -6.25
N ARG A 129 -11.48 -18.90 -5.85
CA ARG A 129 -11.72 -19.46 -4.50
C ARG A 129 -11.21 -18.49 -3.44
N GLN A 130 -12.03 -18.21 -2.43
CA GLN A 130 -11.73 -17.27 -1.35
C GLN A 130 -11.01 -17.97 -0.17
N ASP A 131 -9.80 -18.44 -0.43
CA ASP A 131 -8.96 -19.11 0.59
C ASP A 131 -8.04 -18.15 1.37
N GLY A 132 -7.94 -16.88 0.94
CA GLY A 132 -7.09 -15.87 1.58
C GLY A 132 -5.61 -15.98 1.23
N VAL A 133 -5.27 -16.72 0.16
CA VAL A 133 -3.89 -16.90 -0.34
C VAL A 133 -3.80 -16.44 -1.80
N ILE A 134 -2.88 -15.53 -2.10
CA ILE A 134 -2.65 -15.10 -3.48
C ILE A 134 -1.74 -16.09 -4.18
N GLY A 135 -2.35 -17.01 -4.89
CA GLY A 135 -1.65 -17.99 -5.73
C GLY A 135 -1.70 -17.64 -7.22
N PRO A 136 -1.08 -18.48 -8.07
CA PRO A 136 -1.06 -18.28 -9.52
C PRO A 136 -2.44 -18.11 -10.16
N LEU A 137 -3.47 -18.81 -9.65
CA LEU A 137 -4.84 -18.69 -10.15
C LEU A 137 -5.44 -17.32 -9.86
N THR A 138 -5.22 -16.77 -8.66
CA THR A 138 -5.66 -15.42 -8.30
C THR A 138 -4.96 -14.39 -9.17
N MET A 139 -3.63 -14.47 -9.32
CA MET A 139 -2.87 -13.54 -10.16
C MET A 139 -3.27 -13.61 -11.64
N ALA A 140 -3.47 -14.80 -12.18
CA ALA A 140 -3.97 -14.97 -13.54
C ALA A 140 -5.37 -14.38 -13.74
N ALA A 141 -6.23 -14.45 -12.73
CA ALA A 141 -7.57 -13.88 -12.78
C ALA A 141 -7.52 -12.34 -12.70
N VAL A 142 -6.61 -11.76 -11.90
CA VAL A 142 -6.33 -10.32 -11.88
C VAL A 142 -5.88 -9.84 -13.26
N GLY A 143 -4.91 -10.51 -13.89
CA GLY A 143 -4.38 -10.11 -15.21
C GLY A 143 -5.37 -10.22 -16.38
N ARG A 144 -6.49 -10.95 -16.20
CA ARG A 144 -7.52 -11.11 -17.25
C ARG A 144 -8.69 -10.14 -17.16
N ARG A 145 -8.78 -9.36 -16.10
CA ARG A 145 -9.90 -8.44 -15.87
C ARG A 145 -9.46 -6.99 -15.99
N ASP A 146 -10.39 -6.16 -16.40
CA ASP A 146 -10.21 -4.72 -16.34
C ASP A 146 -9.97 -4.27 -14.88
N PRO A 147 -8.90 -3.50 -14.59
CA PRO A 147 -8.53 -3.09 -13.24
C PRO A 147 -9.65 -2.31 -12.54
N LEU A 148 -10.36 -1.44 -13.24
CA LEU A 148 -11.45 -0.66 -12.67
C LEU A 148 -12.62 -1.56 -12.26
N GLN A 149 -12.94 -2.58 -13.05
CA GLN A 149 -13.95 -3.57 -12.67
C GLN A 149 -13.56 -4.36 -11.42
N ILE A 150 -12.25 -4.67 -11.26
CA ILE A 150 -11.75 -5.31 -10.04
C ILE A 150 -11.97 -4.38 -8.85
N VAL A 151 -11.57 -3.11 -8.96
CA VAL A 151 -11.73 -2.10 -7.89
C VAL A 151 -13.20 -1.98 -7.48
N LEU A 152 -14.12 -1.81 -8.42
CA LEU A 152 -15.55 -1.68 -8.12
C LEU A 152 -16.11 -2.91 -7.39
N ARG A 153 -15.79 -4.12 -7.84
CA ARG A 153 -16.21 -5.37 -7.20
C ARG A 153 -15.57 -5.56 -5.82
N PHE A 154 -14.30 -5.21 -5.69
CA PHE A 154 -13.57 -5.25 -4.42
C PHE A 154 -14.19 -4.31 -3.39
N CYS A 155 -14.40 -3.05 -3.75
CA CYS A 155 -15.03 -2.05 -2.87
C CYS A 155 -16.46 -2.45 -2.50
N SER A 156 -17.24 -3.03 -3.44
CA SER A 156 -18.56 -3.56 -3.15
C SER A 156 -18.53 -4.68 -2.12
N ALA A 157 -17.62 -5.65 -2.26
CA ALA A 157 -17.44 -6.75 -1.30
C ALA A 157 -17.05 -6.23 0.10
N ARG A 158 -16.08 -5.30 0.13
CA ARG A 158 -15.61 -4.64 1.36
C ARG A 158 -16.73 -3.87 2.05
N LEU A 159 -17.47 -3.02 1.34
CA LEU A 159 -18.59 -2.25 1.88
C LEU A 159 -19.69 -3.17 2.43
N LYS A 160 -20.08 -4.22 1.68
CA LYS A 160 -21.07 -5.18 2.14
C LYS A 160 -20.66 -5.84 3.47
N PHE A 161 -19.39 -6.16 3.64
CA PHE A 161 -18.89 -6.69 4.90
C PHE A 161 -18.96 -5.62 6.02
N LEU A 162 -18.44 -4.42 5.77
CA LEU A 162 -18.38 -3.36 6.78
C LEU A 162 -19.79 -2.95 7.27
N THR A 163 -20.79 -2.90 6.37
CA THR A 163 -22.18 -2.60 6.74
C THR A 163 -22.82 -3.67 7.62
N SER A 164 -22.28 -4.90 7.62
CA SER A 164 -22.79 -6.00 8.47
C SER A 164 -22.21 -5.97 9.89
N LEU A 165 -21.21 -5.13 10.15
CA LEU A 165 -20.55 -5.08 11.46
C LEU A 165 -21.42 -4.36 12.50
N PRO A 166 -21.51 -4.84 13.74
CA PRO A 166 -22.20 -4.15 14.84
C PRO A 166 -21.67 -2.73 15.10
N THR A 167 -20.41 -2.47 14.74
CA THR A 167 -19.74 -1.18 14.92
C THR A 167 -20.03 -0.19 13.79
N TRP A 168 -20.79 -0.58 12.78
CA TRP A 168 -21.15 0.29 11.64
C TRP A 168 -21.72 1.66 12.05
N PRO A 169 -22.65 1.76 13.03
CA PRO A 169 -23.19 3.06 13.43
C PRO A 169 -22.13 4.06 13.91
N SER A 170 -21.03 3.55 14.51
CA SER A 170 -19.96 4.38 15.05
C SER A 170 -18.88 4.73 14.02
N PHE A 171 -18.53 3.82 13.14
CA PHE A 171 -17.37 3.94 12.25
C PHE A 171 -17.70 3.97 10.76
N GLY A 172 -18.93 3.65 10.39
CA GLY A 172 -19.33 3.46 8.98
C GLY A 172 -19.03 4.69 8.12
N ARG A 173 -19.28 5.92 8.62
CA ARG A 173 -18.97 7.15 7.89
C ARG A 173 -17.46 7.26 7.56
N GLY A 174 -16.60 6.96 8.53
CA GLY A 174 -15.14 6.98 8.33
C GLY A 174 -14.70 5.93 7.29
N TRP A 175 -15.26 4.73 7.38
CA TRP A 175 -14.96 3.65 6.42
C TRP A 175 -15.41 3.99 5.01
N VAL A 176 -16.59 4.58 4.84
CA VAL A 176 -17.09 5.04 3.52
C VAL A 176 -16.15 6.10 2.95
N ASN A 177 -15.82 7.14 3.73
CA ASN A 177 -14.94 8.21 3.27
C ASN A 177 -13.58 7.67 2.82
N ARG A 178 -12.99 6.72 3.57
CA ARG A 178 -11.73 6.06 3.22
C ARG A 178 -11.84 5.31 1.89
N ILE A 179 -12.89 4.51 1.71
CA ILE A 179 -13.10 3.73 0.49
C ILE A 179 -13.35 4.66 -0.71
N VAL A 180 -14.17 5.70 -0.56
CA VAL A 180 -14.42 6.69 -1.61
C VAL A 180 -13.14 7.41 -2.00
N GLY A 181 -12.32 7.84 -1.03
CA GLY A 181 -11.02 8.45 -1.30
C GLY A 181 -10.11 7.51 -2.11
N ASN A 182 -10.05 6.25 -1.72
CA ASN A 182 -9.24 5.26 -2.44
C ASN A 182 -9.77 4.96 -3.87
N MET A 183 -11.08 5.04 -4.11
CA MET A 183 -11.65 4.84 -5.46
C MET A 183 -11.25 5.93 -6.45
N LEU A 184 -10.80 7.09 -5.98
CA LEU A 184 -10.34 8.19 -6.81
C LEU A 184 -8.85 8.07 -7.20
N ILE A 185 -8.11 7.11 -6.61
CA ILE A 185 -6.71 6.86 -6.94
C ILE A 185 -6.61 6.31 -8.36
N THR A 186 -5.71 6.89 -9.15
CA THR A 186 -5.42 6.50 -10.53
C THR A 186 -4.01 5.90 -10.67
N ASP A 187 -3.70 5.36 -11.84
CA ASP A 187 -2.34 4.85 -12.12
C ASP A 187 -1.28 5.98 -12.20
N ASN A 188 -1.69 7.24 -12.18
CA ASN A 188 -0.80 8.40 -12.23
C ASN A 188 -0.51 9.01 -10.84
N ASP A 189 -1.14 8.51 -9.77
CA ASP A 189 -0.93 9.02 -8.38
C ASP A 189 0.32 8.48 -7.70
#